data_8b82a4a7c0b74595efa1bd399acfc288
#
_entry.id   8b82a4a7c0b74595efa1bd399acfc288
#
_cell.length_a   1.000
_cell.length_b   1.000
_cell.length_c   1.000
_cell.angle_alpha   90.00
_cell.angle_beta   90.00
_cell.angle_gamma   90.00
#
_symmetry.space_group_name_H-M   'P 1'
#
loop_
_entity.id
_entity.type
_entity.pdbx_description
1 polymer ?
#
loop_
_entity_poly.entity_id
_entity_poly.type
_entity_poly.pdbx_seq_one_letter_code
_entity_poly.pdbx_strand_id
1 'polypeptide(L)'
;MWFSANTQGTLGDGCKHQPGWRWWFDGHLRYLDDSGGYNQSIMRPALGYAINSNTALWWGYAWINELPTSGAPAFNENRMWQQLTWSRKFDRASTLSRTRLEQRFVETGDDTGWRFRQLMKVDRPLDFQPRLSLVAWDEAFFDLNRTDWGQQGSFSQNRLFLGLGWKFSGKNNPKLEVGYLNQFLRRRGADDQSNHIASVNWFWTF
;
A
#
# COMPACT_ATOMS: atom_id res chain seq x y z
N MET A 1 2.36 0.75 15.38
CA MET A 1 1.45 -0.27 14.80
C MET A 1 0.71 0.29 13.59
N TRP A 2 0.54 -0.51 12.52
CA TRP A 2 -0.18 -0.07 11.32
C TRP A 2 -1.33 -1.00 11.01
N PHE A 3 -2.49 -0.40 10.72
CA PHE A 3 -3.70 -1.09 10.30
C PHE A 3 -4.06 -0.68 8.87
N SER A 4 -4.51 -1.62 8.05
CA SER A 4 -5.11 -1.31 6.76
C SER A 4 -6.33 -2.16 6.48
N ALA A 5 -7.33 -1.55 5.83
CA ALA A 5 -8.47 -2.23 5.25
C ALA A 5 -8.49 -1.95 3.74
N ASN A 6 -8.48 -3.01 2.95
CA ASN A 6 -8.41 -2.94 1.50
C ASN A 6 -9.62 -3.65 0.91
N THR A 7 -10.39 -2.94 0.11
CA THR A 7 -11.57 -3.47 -0.56
C THR A 7 -11.50 -3.20 -2.05
N GLN A 8 -11.94 -4.15 -2.84
CA GLN A 8 -12.02 -4.00 -4.28
C GLN A 8 -13.16 -4.84 -4.84
N GLY A 9 -13.67 -4.45 -5.99
CA GLY A 9 -14.75 -5.18 -6.64
C GLY A 9 -14.87 -4.88 -8.13
N THR A 10 -15.80 -5.59 -8.77
CA THR A 10 -16.19 -5.34 -10.17
C THR A 10 -17.28 -4.30 -10.24
N LEU A 11 -17.30 -3.48 -11.29
CA LEU A 11 -18.41 -2.62 -11.65
C LEU A 11 -19.24 -3.30 -12.77
N GLY A 12 -20.56 -3.40 -12.55
CA GLY A 12 -21.47 -4.11 -13.45
C GLY A 12 -21.43 -5.64 -13.30
N ASP A 13 -22.05 -6.34 -14.25
CA ASP A 13 -22.21 -7.82 -14.24
C ASP A 13 -20.96 -8.59 -14.67
N GLY A 14 -19.79 -7.93 -14.69
CA GLY A 14 -18.53 -8.51 -15.12
C GLY A 14 -18.03 -9.60 -14.16
N CYS A 15 -17.61 -10.74 -14.71
CA CYS A 15 -16.91 -11.76 -13.94
C CYS A 15 -15.52 -11.26 -13.50
N LYS A 16 -15.08 -11.67 -12.31
CA LYS A 16 -13.77 -11.27 -11.73
C LYS A 16 -12.56 -11.54 -12.64
N HIS A 17 -12.69 -12.46 -13.59
CA HIS A 17 -11.61 -12.90 -14.49
C HIS A 17 -11.71 -12.34 -15.92
N GLN A 18 -12.72 -11.51 -16.22
CA GLN A 18 -12.89 -10.89 -17.53
C GLN A 18 -12.39 -9.44 -17.52
N PRO A 19 -11.99 -8.89 -18.70
CA PRO A 19 -11.76 -7.47 -18.85
C PRO A 19 -12.96 -6.65 -18.38
N GLY A 20 -12.71 -5.53 -17.70
CA GLY A 20 -13.82 -4.70 -17.23
C GLY A 20 -13.43 -3.75 -16.13
N TRP A 21 -14.36 -2.88 -15.82
CA TRP A 21 -14.18 -1.86 -14.80
C TRP A 21 -14.15 -2.45 -13.40
N ARG A 22 -13.30 -1.84 -12.55
CA ARG A 22 -13.07 -2.22 -11.16
C ARG A 22 -13.10 -0.97 -10.28
N TRP A 23 -13.44 -1.17 -9.04
CA TRP A 23 -13.25 -0.16 -8.00
C TRP A 23 -12.33 -0.69 -6.91
N TRP A 24 -11.60 0.22 -6.29
CA TRP A 24 -10.74 -0.05 -5.15
C TRP A 24 -10.92 1.05 -4.11
N PHE A 25 -10.96 0.66 -2.87
CA PHE A 25 -10.85 1.55 -1.74
C PHE A 25 -9.92 0.93 -0.70
N ASP A 26 -8.96 1.70 -0.20
CA ASP A 26 -8.22 1.32 0.99
C ASP A 26 -8.14 2.45 2.00
N GLY A 27 -8.15 2.07 3.28
CA GLY A 27 -7.95 2.94 4.42
C GLY A 27 -6.79 2.45 5.27
N HIS A 28 -6.01 3.39 5.83
CA HIS A 28 -4.92 3.06 6.75
C HIS A 28 -4.97 3.94 7.98
N LEU A 29 -4.66 3.34 9.13
CA LEU A 29 -4.37 4.03 10.37
C LEU A 29 -2.98 3.63 10.85
N ARG A 30 -2.16 4.60 11.20
CA ARG A 30 -0.79 4.41 11.64
C ARG A 30 -0.57 5.04 13.00
N TYR A 31 0.03 4.26 13.87
CA TYR A 31 0.39 4.63 15.22
C TYR A 31 1.90 4.43 15.38
N LEU A 32 2.56 5.42 15.98
CA LEU A 32 3.98 5.36 16.32
C LEU A 32 4.10 5.52 17.83
N ASP A 33 4.93 4.69 18.47
CA ASP A 33 5.12 4.71 19.92
C ASP A 33 5.80 6.01 20.36
N ASP A 34 6.75 6.51 19.53
CA ASP A 34 7.49 7.76 19.80
C ASP A 34 6.60 9.03 19.74
N SER A 35 5.40 8.94 19.14
CA SER A 35 4.45 10.05 19.04
C SER A 35 3.32 9.98 20.08
N GLY A 36 3.37 9.00 20.98
CA GLY A 36 2.32 8.81 21.97
C GLY A 36 0.98 8.36 21.38
N GLY A 37 0.96 7.83 20.15
CA GLY A 37 -0.26 7.30 19.58
C GLY A 37 -0.44 7.49 18.07
N TYR A 38 -1.58 8.09 17.71
CA TYR A 38 -1.98 8.30 16.30
C TYR A 38 -1.00 9.24 15.57
N ASN A 39 -0.59 8.81 14.36
CA ASN A 39 0.34 9.57 13.54
C ASN A 39 -0.22 9.90 12.14
N GLN A 40 -0.90 8.94 11.48
CA GLN A 40 -1.35 9.17 10.12
C GLN A 40 -2.62 8.39 9.79
N SER A 41 -3.55 9.01 9.05
CA SER A 41 -4.63 8.33 8.35
C SER A 41 -4.53 8.53 6.85
N ILE A 42 -4.99 7.52 6.10
CA ILE A 42 -4.98 7.53 4.64
C ILE A 42 -6.31 6.97 4.15
N MET A 43 -6.92 7.64 3.18
CA MET A 43 -8.08 7.17 2.43
C MET A 43 -7.75 7.21 0.94
N ARG A 44 -7.96 6.08 0.22
CA ARG A 44 -7.59 5.97 -1.21
C ARG A 44 -8.67 5.29 -2.04
N PRO A 45 -9.61 6.03 -2.60
CA PRO A 45 -10.50 5.55 -3.64
C PRO A 45 -9.78 5.45 -4.99
N ALA A 46 -10.19 4.49 -5.82
CA ALA A 46 -9.73 4.37 -7.20
C ALA A 46 -10.73 3.67 -8.11
N LEU A 47 -10.61 4.00 -9.40
CA LEU A 47 -11.20 3.27 -10.50
C LEU A 47 -10.10 2.54 -11.28
N GLY A 48 -10.41 1.38 -11.79
CA GLY A 48 -9.47 0.59 -12.56
C GLY A 48 -10.12 -0.14 -13.71
N TYR A 49 -9.31 -0.59 -14.64
CA TYR A 49 -9.73 -1.42 -15.74
C TYR A 49 -8.85 -2.67 -15.80
N ALA A 50 -9.47 -3.84 -15.62
CA ALA A 50 -8.80 -5.12 -15.82
C ALA A 50 -8.64 -5.37 -17.33
N ILE A 51 -7.40 -5.41 -17.80
CA ILE A 51 -7.05 -5.69 -19.21
C ILE A 51 -7.23 -7.19 -19.49
N ASN A 52 -6.88 -8.01 -18.50
CA ASN A 52 -7.04 -9.47 -18.54
C ASN A 52 -7.13 -10.00 -17.08
N SER A 53 -7.16 -11.33 -16.92
CA SER A 53 -7.24 -11.98 -15.61
C SER A 53 -6.08 -11.66 -14.65
N ASN A 54 -4.95 -11.20 -15.19
CA ASN A 54 -3.72 -11.00 -14.44
C ASN A 54 -3.32 -9.53 -14.30
N THR A 55 -3.79 -8.65 -15.19
CA THR A 55 -3.29 -7.28 -15.33
C THR A 55 -4.43 -6.27 -15.23
N ALA A 56 -4.26 -5.25 -14.41
CA ALA A 56 -5.18 -4.13 -14.32
C ALA A 56 -4.44 -2.79 -14.21
N LEU A 57 -5.01 -1.77 -14.85
CA LEU A 57 -4.62 -0.37 -14.70
C LEU A 57 -5.58 0.32 -13.73
N TRP A 58 -5.05 1.26 -12.95
CA TRP A 58 -5.79 1.98 -11.92
C TRP A 58 -5.46 3.46 -11.94
N TRP A 59 -6.45 4.29 -11.66
CA TRP A 59 -6.34 5.71 -11.40
C TRP A 59 -7.02 6.01 -10.09
N GLY A 60 -6.35 6.72 -9.22
CA GLY A 60 -6.89 6.97 -7.90
C GLY A 60 -6.43 8.28 -7.30
N TYR A 61 -7.11 8.61 -6.24
CA TYR A 61 -6.82 9.73 -5.37
C TYR A 61 -6.48 9.21 -3.98
N ALA A 62 -5.68 9.95 -3.23
CA ALA A 62 -5.46 9.69 -1.81
C ALA A 62 -5.50 11.00 -1.03
N TRP A 63 -6.27 10.98 0.05
CA TRP A 63 -6.19 11.98 1.09
C TRP A 63 -5.45 11.38 2.28
N ILE A 64 -4.45 12.12 2.76
CA ILE A 64 -3.61 11.75 3.89
C ILE A 64 -3.66 12.90 4.90
N ASN A 65 -3.99 12.58 6.14
CA ASN A 65 -3.80 13.46 7.28
C ASN A 65 -2.61 12.96 8.09
N GLU A 66 -1.65 13.83 8.34
CA GLU A 66 -0.40 13.52 9.03
C GLU A 66 -0.26 14.37 10.28
N LEU A 67 0.01 13.72 11.41
CA LEU A 67 0.33 14.35 12.67
C LEU A 67 1.81 14.13 12.95
N PRO A 68 2.66 15.17 12.79
CA PRO A 68 4.10 15.04 13.00
C PRO A 68 4.44 14.71 14.45
N THR A 69 5.44 13.85 14.64
CA THR A 69 5.97 13.49 15.98
C THR A 69 6.71 14.64 16.65
N SER A 70 7.11 15.66 15.90
CA SER A 70 7.81 16.85 16.39
C SER A 70 6.93 17.84 17.17
N GLY A 71 5.62 17.58 17.30
CA GLY A 71 4.67 18.52 17.86
C GLY A 71 4.24 19.66 16.93
N ALA A 72 4.67 19.64 15.67
CA ALA A 72 4.19 20.56 14.64
C ALA A 72 2.68 20.31 14.37
N PRO A 73 1.94 21.33 13.87
CA PRO A 73 0.54 21.17 13.51
C PRO A 73 0.32 20.01 12.50
N ALA A 74 -0.83 19.37 12.61
CA ALA A 74 -1.26 18.41 11.60
C ALA A 74 -1.40 19.08 10.23
N PHE A 75 -1.09 18.37 9.18
CA PHE A 75 -1.25 18.83 7.81
C PHE A 75 -1.83 17.76 6.91
N ASN A 76 -2.37 18.19 5.77
CA ASN A 76 -2.92 17.30 4.78
C ASN A 76 -1.97 17.14 3.57
N GLU A 77 -2.03 15.96 2.99
CA GLU A 77 -1.41 15.69 1.71
C GLU A 77 -2.44 15.05 0.78
N ASN A 78 -2.57 15.61 -0.41
CA ASN A 78 -3.39 15.05 -1.47
C ASN A 78 -2.49 14.38 -2.50
N ARG A 79 -2.92 13.22 -3.02
CA ARG A 79 -2.19 12.52 -4.08
C ARG A 79 -3.13 12.13 -5.19
N MET A 80 -2.69 12.35 -6.42
CA MET A 80 -3.20 11.62 -7.57
C MET A 80 -2.22 10.49 -7.90
N TRP A 81 -2.73 9.36 -8.37
CA TRP A 81 -1.84 8.25 -8.68
C TRP A 81 -2.37 7.37 -9.80
N GLN A 82 -1.42 6.80 -10.56
CA GLN A 82 -1.64 5.80 -11.59
C GLN A 82 -0.90 4.53 -11.18
N GLN A 83 -1.51 3.38 -11.46
CA GLN A 83 -0.95 2.11 -11.03
C GLN A 83 -1.21 1.01 -12.04
N LEU A 84 -0.19 0.18 -12.23
CA LEU A 84 -0.28 -1.11 -12.91
C LEU A 84 -0.18 -2.21 -11.86
N THR A 85 -1.11 -3.14 -11.87
CA THR A 85 -1.02 -4.37 -11.10
C THR A 85 -0.91 -5.57 -12.04
N TRP A 86 -0.02 -6.47 -11.72
CA TRP A 86 0.10 -7.76 -12.36
C TRP A 86 0.15 -8.85 -11.29
N SER A 87 -0.70 -9.89 -11.43
CA SER A 87 -0.77 -11.00 -10.48
C SER A 87 -0.77 -12.33 -11.21
N ARG A 88 -0.10 -13.33 -10.65
CA ARG A 88 -0.07 -14.68 -11.19
C ARG A 88 -0.14 -15.72 -10.08
N LYS A 89 -0.94 -16.76 -10.31
CA LYS A 89 -0.96 -17.95 -9.48
C LYS A 89 -0.04 -19.01 -10.08
N PHE A 90 0.76 -19.60 -9.21
CA PHE A 90 1.55 -20.79 -9.44
C PHE A 90 0.97 -21.95 -8.62
N ASP A 91 1.45 -23.16 -8.82
CA ASP A 91 0.92 -24.35 -8.13
C ASP A 91 0.87 -24.18 -6.62
N ARG A 92 1.92 -23.59 -6.03
CA ARG A 92 2.08 -23.47 -4.57
C ARG A 92 2.16 -22.03 -4.05
N ALA A 93 2.03 -21.02 -4.89
CA ALA A 93 2.14 -19.63 -4.50
C ALA A 93 1.37 -18.71 -5.44
N SER A 94 1.04 -17.51 -4.98
CA SER A 94 0.63 -16.41 -5.84
C SER A 94 1.59 -15.24 -5.70
N THR A 95 1.80 -14.52 -6.79
CA THR A 95 2.63 -13.32 -6.83
C THR A 95 1.80 -12.13 -7.26
N LEU A 96 2.18 -10.95 -6.77
CA LEU A 96 1.64 -9.66 -7.18
C LEU A 96 2.79 -8.69 -7.39
N SER A 97 2.83 -8.06 -8.55
CA SER A 97 3.65 -6.88 -8.81
C SER A 97 2.74 -5.66 -8.90
N ARG A 98 3.14 -4.56 -8.27
CA ARG A 98 2.43 -3.28 -8.30
C ARG A 98 3.41 -2.15 -8.55
N THR A 99 3.30 -1.54 -9.70
CA THR A 99 4.03 -0.33 -10.07
C THR A 99 3.10 0.87 -9.93
N ARG A 100 3.52 1.93 -9.24
CA ARG A 100 2.69 3.13 -9.01
C ARG A 100 3.51 4.39 -9.22
N LEU A 101 2.90 5.36 -9.89
CA LEU A 101 3.37 6.74 -9.97
C LEU A 101 2.41 7.61 -9.17
N GLU A 102 2.95 8.46 -8.29
CA GLU A 102 2.17 9.39 -7.45
C GLU A 102 2.58 10.83 -7.73
N GLN A 103 1.60 11.73 -7.86
CA GLN A 103 1.74 13.17 -7.77
C GLN A 103 1.28 13.59 -6.38
N ARG A 104 2.15 14.26 -5.65
CA ARG A 104 1.97 14.60 -4.24
C ARG A 104 1.86 16.10 -4.07
N PHE A 105 0.79 16.53 -3.42
CA PHE A 105 0.47 17.92 -3.10
C PHE A 105 0.37 18.04 -1.58
N VAL A 106 1.42 18.59 -0.98
CA VAL A 106 1.54 18.71 0.48
C VAL A 106 1.16 20.12 0.90
N GLU A 107 0.30 20.24 1.91
CA GLU A 107 -0.24 21.53 2.38
C GLU A 107 0.85 22.51 2.87
N THR A 108 2.02 22.01 3.25
CA THR A 108 3.13 22.79 3.80
C THR A 108 4.12 23.31 2.74
N GLY A 109 3.83 23.17 1.44
CA GLY A 109 4.67 23.68 0.36
C GLY A 109 3.93 23.79 -0.96
N ASP A 110 4.55 24.43 -1.93
CA ASP A 110 3.96 24.76 -3.23
C ASP A 110 4.34 23.76 -4.34
N ASP A 111 5.44 23.02 -4.15
CA ASP A 111 5.95 22.11 -5.17
C ASP A 111 5.14 20.81 -5.28
N THR A 112 4.91 20.36 -6.51
CA THR A 112 4.37 19.01 -6.77
C THR A 112 5.49 17.98 -6.71
N GLY A 113 5.39 17.06 -5.75
CA GLY A 113 6.30 15.93 -5.63
C GLY A 113 5.88 14.76 -6.53
N TRP A 114 6.82 14.18 -7.24
CA TRP A 114 6.63 12.98 -8.04
C TRP A 114 7.33 11.80 -7.37
N ARG A 115 6.61 10.66 -7.23
CA ARG A 115 7.14 9.46 -6.58
C ARG A 115 6.79 8.22 -7.38
N PHE A 116 7.81 7.42 -7.65
CA PHE A 116 7.67 6.07 -8.19
C PHE A 116 7.70 5.05 -7.06
N ARG A 117 6.87 4.00 -7.16
CA ARG A 117 6.82 2.92 -6.18
C ARG A 117 6.73 1.58 -6.91
N GLN A 118 7.51 0.61 -6.44
CA GLN A 118 7.46 -0.77 -6.92
C GLN A 118 7.28 -1.71 -5.74
N LEU A 119 6.22 -2.53 -5.80
CA LEU A 119 5.95 -3.57 -4.82
C LEU A 119 5.96 -4.95 -5.50
N MET A 120 6.61 -5.90 -4.82
CA MET A 120 6.54 -7.32 -5.13
C MET A 120 6.03 -8.08 -3.92
N LYS A 121 5.03 -8.93 -4.11
CA LYS A 121 4.42 -9.75 -3.04
C LYS A 121 4.36 -11.21 -3.45
N VAL A 122 4.65 -12.09 -2.50
CA VAL A 122 4.46 -13.53 -2.58
C VAL A 122 3.55 -13.98 -1.44
N ASP A 123 2.62 -14.86 -1.77
CA ASP A 123 1.66 -15.48 -0.85
C ASP A 123 1.66 -16.98 -1.10
N ARG A 124 2.15 -17.76 -0.12
CA ARG A 124 2.28 -19.22 -0.20
C ARG A 124 1.40 -19.90 0.85
N PRO A 125 0.26 -20.50 0.48
CA PRO A 125 -0.52 -21.34 1.36
C PRO A 125 0.33 -22.51 1.92
N LEU A 126 0.07 -22.88 3.17
CA LEU A 126 0.75 -23.98 3.81
C LEU A 126 0.05 -25.30 3.48
N ASP A 127 0.82 -26.35 3.17
CA ASP A 127 0.29 -27.63 2.71
C ASP A 127 -0.60 -28.31 3.79
N PHE A 128 -0.25 -28.17 5.07
CA PHE A 128 -1.03 -28.71 6.19
C PHE A 128 -2.30 -27.90 6.55
N GLN A 129 -2.37 -26.63 6.15
CA GLN A 129 -3.50 -25.74 6.40
C GLN A 129 -3.65 -24.72 5.26
N PRO A 130 -4.42 -25.05 4.19
CA PRO A 130 -4.52 -24.20 2.98
C PRO A 130 -5.15 -22.82 3.19
N ARG A 131 -5.82 -22.59 4.33
CA ARG A 131 -6.33 -21.25 4.70
C ARG A 131 -5.26 -20.35 5.30
N LEU A 132 -4.20 -20.94 5.84
CA LEU A 132 -3.05 -20.24 6.38
C LEU A 132 -1.97 -20.12 5.31
N SER A 133 -1.38 -18.96 5.16
CA SER A 133 -0.31 -18.72 4.20
C SER A 133 0.85 -17.94 4.83
N LEU A 134 2.06 -18.17 4.32
CA LEU A 134 3.19 -17.28 4.50
C LEU A 134 3.06 -16.14 3.48
N VAL A 135 3.22 -14.91 3.96
CA VAL A 135 3.13 -13.71 3.14
C VAL A 135 4.41 -12.90 3.30
N ALA A 136 5.02 -12.57 2.18
CA ALA A 136 6.17 -11.67 2.13
C ALA A 136 5.95 -10.63 1.03
N TRP A 137 6.30 -9.38 1.31
CA TRP A 137 6.35 -8.34 0.27
C TRP A 137 7.40 -7.29 0.58
N ASP A 138 7.94 -6.74 -0.49
CA ASP A 138 8.88 -5.63 -0.47
C ASP A 138 8.34 -4.51 -1.34
N GLU A 139 8.48 -3.26 -0.88
CA GLU A 139 8.08 -2.08 -1.62
C GLU A 139 9.17 -1.00 -1.54
N ALA A 140 9.74 -0.66 -2.68
CA ALA A 140 10.71 0.40 -2.85
C ALA A 140 10.05 1.70 -3.33
N PHE A 141 10.55 2.84 -2.85
CA PHE A 141 10.05 4.19 -3.14
C PHE A 141 11.19 5.06 -3.68
N PHE A 142 10.93 5.71 -4.79
CA PHE A 142 11.86 6.63 -5.43
C PHE A 142 11.17 7.96 -5.65
N ASP A 143 11.70 9.00 -5.04
CA ASP A 143 11.29 10.37 -5.30
C ASP A 143 11.96 10.81 -6.62
N LEU A 144 11.19 11.35 -7.57
CA LEU A 144 11.67 11.66 -8.92
C LEU A 144 12.12 13.10 -9.08
N ASN A 145 11.72 13.99 -8.16
CA ASN A 145 12.16 15.39 -8.12
C ASN A 145 12.41 15.83 -6.67
N ARG A 146 12.95 17.04 -6.53
CA ARG A 146 13.06 17.73 -5.25
C ARG A 146 11.86 18.65 -5.06
N THR A 147 11.52 18.95 -3.82
CA THR A 147 10.43 19.86 -3.44
C THR A 147 10.85 20.71 -2.26
N ASP A 148 10.18 21.84 -2.11
CA ASP A 148 10.35 22.79 -1.01
C ASP A 148 9.94 22.20 0.35
N TRP A 149 9.04 21.22 0.36
CA TRP A 149 8.58 20.50 1.55
C TRP A 149 9.39 19.22 1.89
N GLY A 150 10.55 19.00 1.23
CA GLY A 150 11.56 18.05 1.68
C GLY A 150 11.75 16.76 0.87
N GLN A 151 11.06 16.55 -0.26
CA GLN A 151 11.33 15.43 -1.16
C GLN A 151 12.71 15.61 -1.83
N GLN A 152 13.51 14.54 -1.96
CA GLN A 152 14.93 14.65 -2.28
C GLN A 152 15.36 14.21 -3.69
N GLY A 153 14.45 13.64 -4.50
CA GLY A 153 14.76 13.20 -5.87
C GLY A 153 15.73 12.01 -5.92
N SER A 154 15.46 10.95 -5.16
CA SER A 154 16.25 9.71 -5.15
C SER A 154 15.48 8.59 -4.46
N PHE A 155 16.11 7.42 -4.26
CA PHE A 155 15.58 6.40 -3.34
C PHE A 155 15.32 7.05 -1.97
N SER A 156 14.07 6.91 -1.49
CA SER A 156 13.63 7.56 -0.26
C SER A 156 13.20 6.59 0.84
N GLN A 157 12.70 5.42 0.45
CA GLN A 157 12.16 4.47 1.41
C GLN A 157 12.11 3.06 0.86
N ASN A 158 12.25 2.09 1.77
CA ASN A 158 11.89 0.69 1.54
C ASN A 158 10.96 0.19 2.64
N ARG A 159 10.09 -0.75 2.30
CA ARG A 159 9.23 -1.46 3.23
C ARG A 159 9.28 -2.95 2.96
N LEU A 160 9.70 -3.72 3.94
CA LEU A 160 9.71 -5.17 3.92
C LEU A 160 8.72 -5.72 4.93
N PHE A 161 7.78 -6.55 4.48
CA PHE A 161 6.80 -7.23 5.32
C PHE A 161 7.01 -8.75 5.29
N LEU A 162 6.95 -9.36 6.46
CA LEU A 162 6.91 -10.81 6.64
C LEU A 162 5.78 -11.14 7.62
N GLY A 163 4.90 -12.06 7.25
CA GLY A 163 3.77 -12.38 8.11
C GLY A 163 2.98 -13.61 7.68
N LEU A 164 1.87 -13.80 8.37
CA LEU A 164 0.91 -14.86 8.13
C LEU A 164 -0.38 -14.27 7.55
N GLY A 165 -0.98 -14.97 6.59
CA GLY A 165 -2.26 -14.65 6.02
C GLY A 165 -3.30 -15.72 6.35
N TRP A 166 -4.48 -15.33 6.83
CA TRP A 166 -5.58 -16.23 7.08
C TRP A 166 -6.76 -15.91 6.15
N LYS A 167 -7.20 -16.91 5.36
CA LYS A 167 -8.40 -16.80 4.51
C LYS A 167 -9.62 -17.30 5.26
N PHE A 168 -10.63 -16.46 5.40
CA PHE A 168 -11.90 -16.82 5.99
C PHE A 168 -12.79 -17.49 4.94
N SER A 169 -13.66 -18.40 5.40
CA SER A 169 -14.72 -18.97 4.56
C SER A 169 -15.88 -18.00 4.45
N GLY A 170 -16.57 -18.01 3.34
CA GLY A 170 -17.78 -17.22 3.13
C GLY A 170 -17.77 -16.46 1.83
N LYS A 171 -18.82 -15.66 1.62
CA LYS A 171 -18.94 -14.80 0.44
C LYS A 171 -17.76 -13.82 0.40
N ASN A 172 -17.12 -13.70 -0.75
CA ASN A 172 -16.01 -12.76 -1.00
C ASN A 172 -14.67 -13.10 -0.32
N ASN A 173 -14.54 -14.25 0.33
CA ASN A 173 -13.29 -14.81 0.87
C ASN A 173 -12.36 -13.75 1.49
N PRO A 174 -12.75 -13.07 2.57
CA PRO A 174 -11.90 -12.07 3.19
C PRO A 174 -10.60 -12.69 3.70
N LYS A 175 -9.52 -11.90 3.71
CA LYS A 175 -8.22 -12.32 4.17
C LYS A 175 -7.65 -11.33 5.17
N LEU A 176 -7.14 -11.84 6.28
CA LEU A 176 -6.38 -11.09 7.28
C LEU A 176 -4.89 -11.43 7.11
N GLU A 177 -4.04 -10.42 7.06
CA GLU A 177 -2.59 -10.59 7.12
C GLU A 177 -2.06 -9.88 8.35
N VAL A 178 -1.29 -10.60 9.17
CA VAL A 178 -0.66 -10.09 10.40
C VAL A 178 0.82 -10.41 10.34
N GLY A 179 1.66 -9.44 10.63
CA GLY A 179 3.09 -9.67 10.59
C GLY A 179 3.94 -8.47 11.00
N TYR A 180 5.22 -8.65 10.80
CA TYR A 180 6.24 -7.65 11.01
C TYR A 180 6.49 -6.87 9.72
N LEU A 181 6.59 -5.55 9.86
CA LEU A 181 6.96 -4.62 8.81
C LEU A 181 8.20 -3.85 9.24
N ASN A 182 9.26 -3.94 8.47
CA ASN A 182 10.39 -3.02 8.55
C ASN A 182 10.16 -1.87 7.58
N GLN A 183 10.29 -0.64 8.04
CA GLN A 183 10.29 0.56 7.21
C GLN A 183 11.65 1.24 7.35
N PHE A 184 12.41 1.21 6.28
CA PHE A 184 13.64 1.98 6.14
C PHE A 184 13.35 3.32 5.47
N LEU A 185 13.80 4.41 6.09
CA LEU A 185 13.68 5.78 5.59
C LEU A 185 15.08 6.34 5.37
N ARG A 186 15.39 6.68 4.13
CA ARG A 186 16.62 7.40 3.81
C ARG A 186 16.44 8.88 4.14
N ARG A 187 17.32 9.41 4.99
CA ARG A 187 17.34 10.82 5.39
C ARG A 187 18.59 11.49 4.85
N ARG A 188 18.44 12.67 4.25
CA ARG A 188 19.58 13.45 3.79
C ARG A 188 19.94 14.47 4.85
N GLY A 189 21.21 14.47 5.30
CA GLY A 189 21.67 15.35 6.37
C GLY A 189 21.35 14.91 7.79
N ALA A 190 20.83 13.68 7.95
CA ALA A 190 20.62 13.00 9.23
C ALA A 190 20.80 11.49 9.03
N ASP A 191 20.94 10.75 10.12
CA ASP A 191 21.04 9.29 10.06
C ASP A 191 19.78 8.66 9.48
N ASP A 192 19.96 7.63 8.67
CA ASP A 192 18.87 6.82 8.13
C ASP A 192 18.08 6.19 9.28
N GLN A 193 16.76 6.06 9.10
CA GLN A 193 15.87 5.53 10.14
C GLN A 193 15.28 4.18 9.74
N SER A 194 15.29 3.23 10.67
CA SER A 194 14.60 1.95 10.51
C SER A 194 13.53 1.82 11.59
N ASN A 195 12.28 1.66 11.17
CA ASN A 195 11.13 1.48 12.04
C ASN A 195 10.67 0.03 12.02
N HIS A 196 10.43 -0.52 13.22
CA HIS A 196 9.94 -1.88 13.42
C HIS A 196 8.45 -1.82 13.78
N ILE A 197 7.59 -2.39 12.95
CA ILE A 197 6.16 -2.13 12.99
C ILE A 197 5.39 -3.45 13.02
N ALA A 198 4.49 -3.62 13.97
CA ALA A 198 3.45 -4.64 13.88
C ALA A 198 2.38 -4.17 12.88
N SER A 199 2.07 -4.98 11.87
CA SER A 199 1.15 -4.63 10.78
C SER A 199 0.00 -5.61 10.69
N VAL A 200 -1.22 -5.07 10.58
CA VAL A 200 -2.46 -5.81 10.42
C VAL A 200 -3.18 -5.30 9.17
N ASN A 201 -3.43 -6.18 8.21
CA ASN A 201 -4.01 -5.83 6.93
C ASN A 201 -5.22 -6.70 6.63
N TRP A 202 -6.34 -6.07 6.38
CA TRP A 202 -7.59 -6.71 6.00
C TRP A 202 -7.84 -6.53 4.50
N PHE A 203 -8.18 -7.62 3.81
CA PHE A 203 -8.49 -7.62 2.39
C PHE A 203 -9.87 -8.19 2.15
N TRP A 204 -10.66 -7.52 1.32
CA TRP A 204 -11.99 -7.95 0.95
C TRP A 204 -12.24 -7.72 -0.54
N THR A 205 -12.67 -8.76 -1.26
CA THR A 205 -12.90 -8.69 -2.70
C THR A 205 -14.35 -9.07 -3.03
N PHE A 206 -15.08 -8.16 -3.61
CA PHE A 206 -16.49 -8.27 -4.02
C PHE A 206 -16.65 -8.71 -5.47
#